data_59f80458bf06f886f6ec695d0c5af377
#
_entry.id   59f80458bf06f886f6ec695d0c5af377
#
_cell.length_a   1.000
_cell.length_b   1.000
_cell.length_c   1.000
_cell.angle_alpha   90.00
_cell.angle_beta   90.00
_cell.angle_gamma   90.00
#
_symmetry.space_group_name_H-M   'P 1'
#
loop_
_entity.id
_entity.type
_entity.pdbx_description
1 polymer ?
#
loop_
_entity_poly.entity_id
_entity_poly.type
_entity_poly.pdbx_seq_one_letter_code
_entity_poly.pdbx_strand_id
1 'polypeptide(L)'
;DNNNAETDDNGKGAYALFLKKSITVSAGENQTEIVVEWAKTSWEITFEQGDIVKSITPMSGGSNDGEKQYTKIKVICNANTSMKQRTQTIHITDKANKQTADLLIEQEPAFKSVTLNIDPTVKYQPIAGFGGMYNPKIWCGGNLISARQLNQMYGEGGLGYSILRLMVYPNESDWNADVEAAKAAQANGAIVFACPWDCTDALSEQIKVNGKEVKHLKKENYEAYADHLIRYINFMKQNGVDLYAISVQNEPDMDFTYW
;
A
#
# COMPACT_ATOMS: atom_id res chain seq x y z
N ASP A 1 -7.05 3.51 -31.75
CA ASP A 1 -7.97 2.90 -32.72
C ASP A 1 -8.24 1.46 -32.30
N ASN A 2 -9.48 1.24 -31.87
CA ASN A 2 -9.99 -0.06 -31.46
C ASN A 2 -10.13 -0.97 -32.69
N ASN A 3 -9.28 -1.99 -32.82
CA ASN A 3 -9.61 -3.14 -33.66
C ASN A 3 -10.15 -4.27 -32.77
N ASN A 4 -11.42 -4.14 -32.39
CA ASN A 4 -12.25 -5.30 -32.07
C ASN A 4 -12.51 -6.06 -33.37
N ALA A 5 -11.78 -7.12 -33.63
CA ALA A 5 -12.18 -8.09 -34.61
C ALA A 5 -13.28 -8.96 -33.96
N GLU A 6 -14.53 -8.57 -34.15
CA GLU A 6 -15.67 -9.46 -33.95
C GLU A 6 -15.55 -10.65 -34.88
N THR A 7 -15.54 -11.84 -34.31
CA THR A 7 -15.42 -13.08 -35.02
C THR A 7 -16.78 -13.54 -35.52
N ASP A 8 -17.10 -13.22 -36.76
CA ASP A 8 -18.24 -13.83 -37.44
C ASP A 8 -17.81 -15.22 -37.97
N ASP A 9 -18.52 -16.26 -37.58
CA ASP A 9 -18.12 -17.66 -37.64
C ASP A 9 -18.37 -18.31 -39.05
N ASN A 10 -18.67 -17.50 -40.04
CA ASN A 10 -18.94 -17.99 -41.41
C ASN A 10 -17.98 -17.34 -42.42
N GLY A 11 -16.86 -18.00 -42.69
CA GLY A 11 -15.98 -17.65 -43.81
C GLY A 11 -14.53 -17.35 -43.47
N LYS A 12 -14.08 -17.59 -42.26
CA LYS A 12 -12.65 -17.43 -41.92
C LYS A 12 -11.77 -18.41 -42.67
N GLY A 13 -10.74 -17.84 -43.30
CA GLY A 13 -9.65 -18.61 -43.87
C GLY A 13 -8.86 -19.37 -42.80
N ALA A 14 -7.76 -19.96 -43.21
CA ALA A 14 -6.85 -20.61 -42.27
C ALA A 14 -6.28 -19.63 -41.27
N TYR A 15 -6.19 -20.00 -39.99
CA TYR A 15 -5.59 -19.20 -38.92
C TYR A 15 -5.13 -20.05 -37.73
N ALA A 16 -4.19 -19.52 -36.96
CA ALA A 16 -3.85 -20.01 -35.62
C ALA A 16 -3.50 -18.82 -34.70
N LEU A 17 -4.01 -18.83 -33.47
CA LEU A 17 -3.77 -17.78 -32.49
C LEU A 17 -3.83 -18.31 -31.07
N PHE A 18 -3.25 -17.55 -30.12
CA PHE A 18 -3.46 -17.78 -28.70
C PHE A 18 -4.79 -17.17 -28.26
N LEU A 19 -5.55 -17.86 -27.43
CA LEU A 19 -6.80 -17.31 -26.85
C LEU A 19 -6.59 -16.12 -25.92
N LYS A 20 -5.37 -15.95 -25.40
CA LYS A 20 -5.01 -14.82 -24.54
C LYS A 20 -3.85 -14.07 -25.17
N LYS A 21 -3.79 -12.77 -24.96
CA LYS A 21 -2.67 -11.92 -25.39
C LYS A 21 -1.54 -11.84 -24.36
N SER A 22 -1.85 -12.11 -23.10
CA SER A 22 -0.88 -12.16 -22.00
C SER A 22 -1.31 -13.15 -20.92
N ILE A 23 -0.33 -13.67 -20.20
CA ILE A 23 -0.51 -14.46 -18.97
C ILE A 23 0.50 -14.01 -17.91
N THR A 24 0.11 -14.07 -16.63
CA THR A 24 1.02 -13.87 -15.51
C THR A 24 1.33 -15.23 -14.88
N VAL A 25 2.60 -15.48 -14.58
CA VAL A 25 3.09 -16.69 -13.91
C VAL A 25 3.86 -16.31 -12.65
N SER A 26 3.84 -17.18 -11.64
CA SER A 26 4.55 -16.96 -10.38
C SER A 26 6.07 -16.99 -10.56
N ALA A 27 6.79 -16.48 -9.54
CA ALA A 27 8.26 -16.47 -9.54
C ALA A 27 8.90 -17.86 -9.46
N GLY A 28 8.24 -18.84 -8.82
CA GLY A 28 8.76 -20.20 -8.72
C GLY A 28 8.83 -20.91 -10.08
N GLU A 29 9.59 -22.01 -10.15
CA GLU A 29 9.46 -22.92 -11.27
C GLU A 29 8.01 -23.39 -11.33
N ASN A 30 7.36 -23.21 -12.45
CA ASN A 30 5.95 -23.53 -12.59
C ASN A 30 5.61 -24.08 -13.95
N GLN A 31 4.44 -24.72 -14.01
CA GLN A 31 3.83 -25.21 -15.23
C GLN A 31 2.48 -24.53 -15.40
N THR A 32 2.27 -23.94 -16.55
CA THR A 32 0.98 -23.34 -16.92
C THR A 32 0.46 -23.94 -18.21
N GLU A 33 -0.84 -23.84 -18.43
CA GLU A 33 -1.51 -24.27 -19.66
C GLU A 33 -2.03 -23.04 -20.41
N ILE A 34 -1.74 -22.98 -21.69
CA ILE A 34 -2.30 -22.00 -22.62
C ILE A 34 -3.08 -22.73 -23.70
N VAL A 35 -3.96 -22.04 -24.40
CA VAL A 35 -4.79 -22.63 -25.43
C VAL A 35 -4.54 -21.92 -26.76
N VAL A 36 -4.29 -22.71 -27.78
CA VAL A 36 -4.25 -22.29 -29.18
C VAL A 36 -5.58 -22.61 -29.83
N GLU A 37 -6.18 -21.64 -30.50
CA GLU A 37 -7.31 -21.81 -31.41
C GLU A 37 -6.78 -21.80 -32.83
N TRP A 38 -7.20 -22.77 -33.65
CA TRP A 38 -6.76 -22.88 -35.04
C TRP A 38 -7.85 -23.48 -35.94
N ALA A 39 -7.77 -23.18 -37.24
CA ALA A 39 -8.62 -23.75 -38.27
C ALA A 39 -7.87 -23.81 -39.60
N LYS A 40 -8.06 -24.87 -40.34
CA LYS A 40 -7.60 -25.06 -41.74
C LYS A 40 -6.10 -24.78 -41.96
N THR A 41 -5.29 -24.98 -40.94
CA THR A 41 -3.84 -24.75 -40.99
C THR A 41 -3.09 -25.65 -40.01
N SER A 42 -1.87 -26.00 -40.34
CA SER A 42 -0.89 -26.42 -39.36
C SER A 42 -0.21 -25.17 -38.78
N TRP A 43 0.25 -25.26 -37.53
CA TRP A 43 0.86 -24.16 -36.82
C TRP A 43 2.15 -24.60 -36.11
N GLU A 44 2.96 -23.60 -35.77
CA GLU A 44 4.21 -23.79 -35.07
C GLU A 44 4.38 -22.67 -34.05
N ILE A 45 4.82 -23.00 -32.80
CA ILE A 45 5.18 -22.05 -31.77
C ILE A 45 6.69 -21.87 -31.82
N THR A 46 7.13 -20.61 -31.77
CA THR A 46 8.53 -20.22 -31.67
C THR A 46 8.72 -19.23 -30.54
N PHE A 47 9.90 -19.20 -29.93
CA PHE A 47 10.32 -18.21 -28.96
C PHE A 47 11.83 -18.06 -28.99
N GLU A 48 12.31 -16.87 -28.68
CA GLU A 48 13.73 -16.68 -28.46
C GLU A 48 14.14 -17.35 -27.16
N GLN A 49 15.33 -17.95 -27.14
CA GLN A 49 15.84 -18.57 -25.94
C GLN A 49 16.07 -17.46 -24.88
N GLY A 50 15.31 -17.52 -23.81
CA GLY A 50 15.30 -16.54 -22.74
C GLY A 50 15.27 -17.20 -21.36
N ASP A 51 15.18 -16.38 -20.35
CA ASP A 51 15.27 -16.84 -18.96
C ASP A 51 13.97 -17.38 -18.39
N ILE A 52 12.83 -17.16 -19.09
CA ILE A 52 11.51 -17.52 -18.54
C ILE A 52 11.07 -18.89 -19.03
N VAL A 53 10.91 -19.06 -20.35
CA VAL A 53 10.37 -20.28 -20.91
C VAL A 53 11.45 -21.36 -20.98
N LYS A 54 11.23 -22.44 -20.24
CA LYS A 54 12.09 -23.64 -20.24
C LYS A 54 11.71 -24.61 -21.35
N SER A 55 10.42 -24.85 -21.50
CA SER A 55 9.91 -25.73 -22.59
C SER A 55 8.42 -25.47 -22.87
N ILE A 56 8.04 -25.78 -24.11
CA ILE A 56 6.65 -25.73 -24.58
C ILE A 56 6.32 -27.05 -25.23
N THR A 57 5.14 -27.60 -24.96
CA THR A 57 4.71 -28.89 -25.54
C THR A 57 3.19 -28.93 -25.74
N PRO A 58 2.68 -29.25 -26.93
CA PRO A 58 3.41 -29.38 -28.21
C PRO A 58 3.85 -28.02 -28.78
N MET A 59 4.90 -27.99 -29.60
CA MET A 59 5.37 -26.78 -30.28
C MET A 59 4.77 -26.67 -31.71
N SER A 60 4.05 -27.66 -32.18
CA SER A 60 3.39 -27.64 -33.48
C SER A 60 2.16 -28.53 -33.46
N GLY A 61 1.26 -28.29 -34.38
CA GLY A 61 0.03 -29.07 -34.53
C GLY A 61 -0.83 -28.53 -35.65
N GLY A 62 -2.11 -28.91 -35.61
CA GLY A 62 -3.08 -28.51 -36.62
C GLY A 62 -3.06 -29.38 -37.89
N SER A 63 -4.01 -29.11 -38.79
CA SER A 63 -4.16 -29.77 -40.07
C SER A 63 -4.89 -28.83 -41.03
N ASN A 64 -4.59 -28.99 -42.34
CA ASN A 64 -5.18 -28.15 -43.39
C ASN A 64 -6.66 -28.45 -43.64
N ASP A 65 -7.17 -29.57 -43.16
CA ASP A 65 -8.54 -30.06 -43.39
C ASP A 65 -9.45 -29.87 -42.16
N GLY A 66 -8.93 -29.27 -41.08
CA GLY A 66 -9.63 -29.16 -39.81
C GLY A 66 -10.55 -27.94 -39.72
N GLU A 67 -11.78 -28.13 -39.25
CA GLU A 67 -12.61 -27.04 -38.74
C GLU A 67 -11.96 -26.44 -37.48
N LYS A 68 -12.56 -25.38 -36.94
CA LYS A 68 -12.11 -24.72 -35.72
C LYS A 68 -11.85 -25.71 -34.57
N GLN A 69 -10.65 -25.72 -34.05
CA GLN A 69 -10.17 -26.62 -33.02
C GLN A 69 -9.40 -25.84 -31.93
N TYR A 70 -9.26 -26.49 -30.79
CA TYR A 70 -8.48 -25.96 -29.64
C TYR A 70 -7.42 -26.97 -29.23
N THR A 71 -6.20 -26.50 -29.06
CA THR A 71 -5.09 -27.31 -28.57
C THR A 71 -4.54 -26.73 -27.28
N LYS A 72 -4.45 -27.57 -26.24
CA LYS A 72 -3.83 -27.21 -24.98
C LYS A 72 -2.32 -27.33 -25.09
N ILE A 73 -1.63 -26.31 -24.73
CA ILE A 73 -0.18 -26.18 -24.77
C ILE A 73 0.33 -26.06 -23.34
N LYS A 74 1.20 -26.97 -22.96
CA LYS A 74 1.90 -26.92 -21.66
C LYS A 74 3.14 -26.05 -21.81
N VAL A 75 3.26 -25.06 -20.96
CA VAL A 75 4.44 -24.18 -20.85
C VAL A 75 5.08 -24.41 -19.48
N ILE A 76 6.37 -24.75 -19.47
CA ILE A 76 7.17 -24.84 -18.25
C ILE A 76 8.08 -23.62 -18.19
N CYS A 77 8.05 -22.92 -17.04
CA CYS A 77 8.86 -21.73 -16.80
C CYS A 77 9.94 -22.01 -15.76
N ASN A 78 11.12 -21.44 -15.98
CA ASN A 78 12.20 -21.39 -14.97
C ASN A 78 11.81 -20.49 -13.81
N ALA A 79 12.40 -20.72 -12.63
CA ALA A 79 12.22 -19.80 -11.52
C ALA A 79 12.84 -18.41 -11.79
N ASN A 80 12.11 -17.36 -11.41
CA ASN A 80 12.67 -16.02 -11.31
C ASN A 80 13.32 -15.86 -9.95
N THR A 81 14.62 -15.78 -9.89
CA THR A 81 15.39 -15.57 -8.65
C THR A 81 15.69 -14.10 -8.40
N SER A 82 15.28 -13.19 -9.28
CA SER A 82 15.49 -11.76 -9.17
C SER A 82 14.31 -11.06 -8.49
N MET A 83 14.57 -9.88 -7.93
CA MET A 83 13.55 -9.01 -7.36
C MET A 83 12.81 -8.17 -8.42
N LYS A 84 13.01 -8.46 -9.70
CA LYS A 84 12.38 -7.74 -10.81
C LYS A 84 11.41 -8.66 -11.56
N GLN A 85 10.29 -8.11 -11.98
CA GLN A 85 9.43 -8.74 -12.94
C GLN A 85 10.20 -8.99 -14.26
N ARG A 86 9.94 -10.10 -14.92
CA ARG A 86 10.50 -10.44 -16.23
C ARG A 86 9.37 -10.67 -17.22
N THR A 87 9.67 -10.44 -18.49
CA THR A 87 8.72 -10.67 -19.59
C THR A 87 9.39 -11.43 -20.71
N GLN A 88 8.62 -12.26 -21.39
CA GLN A 88 9.04 -12.98 -22.59
C GLN A 88 7.85 -13.17 -23.53
N THR A 89 8.04 -12.93 -24.82
CA THR A 89 7.01 -13.15 -25.83
C THR A 89 7.25 -14.50 -26.51
N ILE A 90 6.19 -15.26 -26.72
CA ILE A 90 6.15 -16.45 -27.57
C ILE A 90 5.25 -16.18 -28.76
N HIS A 91 5.57 -16.76 -29.87
CA HIS A 91 4.93 -16.53 -31.15
C HIS A 91 4.29 -17.81 -31.67
N ILE A 92 3.09 -17.73 -32.25
CA ILE A 92 2.48 -18.80 -33.02
C ILE A 92 2.33 -18.33 -34.46
N THR A 93 2.80 -19.16 -35.40
CA THR A 93 2.69 -18.87 -36.81
C THR A 93 1.76 -19.90 -37.49
N ASP A 94 0.73 -19.42 -38.16
CA ASP A 94 -0.05 -20.25 -39.05
C ASP A 94 0.74 -20.50 -40.36
N LYS A 95 0.84 -21.77 -40.80
CA LYS A 95 1.67 -22.12 -41.95
C LYS A 95 0.99 -21.90 -43.29
N ALA A 96 -0.33 -21.76 -43.31
CA ALA A 96 -1.07 -21.50 -44.53
C ALA A 96 -0.91 -20.07 -45.03
N ASN A 97 -1.06 -19.07 -44.12
CA ASN A 97 -1.01 -17.64 -44.45
C ASN A 97 0.28 -16.97 -43.97
N LYS A 98 1.11 -17.66 -43.20
CA LYS A 98 2.33 -17.13 -42.56
C LYS A 98 2.04 -15.92 -41.65
N GLN A 99 0.84 -15.90 -41.05
CA GLN A 99 0.47 -14.90 -40.04
C GLN A 99 0.99 -15.33 -38.67
N THR A 100 1.47 -14.37 -37.89
CA THR A 100 2.00 -14.63 -36.55
C THR A 100 1.15 -13.90 -35.52
N ALA A 101 0.86 -14.59 -34.41
CA ALA A 101 0.22 -13.99 -33.24
C ALA A 101 1.10 -14.19 -31.99
N ASP A 102 1.04 -13.26 -31.10
CA ASP A 102 1.92 -13.17 -29.92
C ASP A 102 1.18 -13.47 -28.63
N LEU A 103 1.89 -14.08 -27.68
CA LEU A 103 1.51 -14.17 -26.28
C LEU A 103 2.64 -13.65 -25.41
N LEU A 104 2.34 -12.63 -24.58
CA LEU A 104 3.25 -12.11 -23.58
C LEU A 104 3.16 -12.93 -22.30
N ILE A 105 4.28 -13.45 -21.82
CA ILE A 105 4.41 -14.09 -20.50
C ILE A 105 5.07 -13.10 -19.56
N GLU A 106 4.37 -12.72 -18.48
CA GLU A 106 4.84 -11.87 -17.40
C GLU A 106 5.12 -12.73 -16.18
N GLN A 107 6.36 -12.76 -15.71
CA GLN A 107 6.73 -13.54 -14.54
C GLN A 107 6.98 -12.63 -13.35
N GLU A 108 6.30 -12.92 -12.24
CA GLU A 108 6.42 -12.18 -10.99
C GLU A 108 7.86 -12.21 -10.44
N PRO A 109 8.27 -11.17 -9.68
CA PRO A 109 9.55 -11.14 -8.99
C PRO A 109 9.61 -12.15 -7.85
N ALA A 110 10.80 -12.65 -7.54
CA ALA A 110 11.02 -13.50 -6.37
C ALA A 110 10.97 -12.71 -5.07
N PHE A 111 10.29 -13.25 -4.08
CA PHE A 111 10.43 -12.78 -2.71
C PHE A 111 11.66 -13.43 -2.09
N LYS A 112 12.64 -12.63 -1.68
CA LYS A 112 13.75 -13.13 -0.88
C LYS A 112 13.27 -13.36 0.55
N SER A 113 13.43 -14.56 1.08
CA SER A 113 13.33 -14.78 2.51
C SER A 113 14.51 -14.07 3.20
N VAL A 114 14.20 -13.29 4.23
CA VAL A 114 15.22 -12.66 5.08
C VAL A 114 15.15 -13.33 6.44
N THR A 115 16.30 -13.81 6.93
CA THR A 115 16.40 -14.30 8.31
C THR A 115 16.83 -13.14 9.19
N LEU A 116 15.99 -12.77 10.16
CA LEU A 116 16.32 -11.82 11.21
C LEU A 116 16.85 -12.59 12.41
N ASN A 117 18.09 -12.33 12.80
CA ASN A 117 18.66 -12.86 14.03
C ASN A 117 18.51 -11.80 15.13
N ILE A 118 17.78 -12.14 16.19
CA ILE A 118 17.64 -11.29 17.37
C ILE A 118 18.55 -11.85 18.45
N ASP A 119 19.54 -11.08 18.86
CA ASP A 119 20.40 -11.41 19.99
C ASP A 119 19.98 -10.56 21.20
N PRO A 120 19.26 -11.12 22.18
CA PRO A 120 18.78 -10.38 23.34
C PRO A 120 19.91 -10.02 24.33
N THR A 121 21.12 -10.51 24.13
CA THR A 121 22.28 -10.15 24.97
C THR A 121 22.94 -8.85 24.53
N VAL A 122 22.78 -8.45 23.25
CA VAL A 122 23.27 -7.19 22.70
C VAL A 122 22.25 -6.08 22.98
N LYS A 123 22.66 -5.10 23.78
CA LYS A 123 21.81 -3.95 24.12
C LYS A 123 22.38 -2.69 23.49
N TYR A 124 21.48 -1.93 22.88
CA TYR A 124 21.77 -0.61 22.30
C TYR A 124 21.19 0.50 23.18
N GLN A 125 20.38 1.38 22.62
CA GLN A 125 19.70 2.46 23.34
C GLN A 125 18.47 1.94 24.12
N PRO A 126 18.11 2.53 25.26
CA PRO A 126 16.84 2.30 25.91
C PRO A 126 15.71 2.85 25.03
N ILE A 127 14.63 2.09 24.93
CA ILE A 127 13.40 2.51 24.25
C ILE A 127 12.40 2.90 25.34
N ALA A 128 11.92 4.16 25.31
CA ALA A 128 10.99 4.67 26.32
C ALA A 128 9.63 3.98 26.30
N GLY A 129 9.21 3.47 25.15
CA GLY A 129 7.96 2.74 25.00
C GLY A 129 7.44 2.71 23.57
N PHE A 130 6.28 2.09 23.42
CA PHE A 130 5.54 2.01 22.17
C PHE A 130 4.11 2.48 22.38
N GLY A 131 3.51 3.07 21.35
CA GLY A 131 2.14 3.56 21.45
C GLY A 131 1.63 4.14 20.15
N GLY A 132 0.55 4.89 20.27
CA GLY A 132 -0.11 5.50 19.13
C GLY A 132 -0.69 6.88 19.46
N MET A 133 -1.26 7.49 18.45
CA MET A 133 -1.99 8.75 18.57
C MET A 133 -3.48 8.49 18.64
N TYR A 134 -4.16 9.24 19.49
CA TYR A 134 -5.61 9.30 19.58
C TYR A 134 -6.09 10.66 19.10
N ASN A 135 -6.94 10.66 18.10
CA ASN A 135 -7.52 11.86 17.50
C ASN A 135 -8.96 11.57 17.01
N PRO A 136 -9.93 11.54 17.94
CA PRO A 136 -11.30 11.14 17.61
C PRO A 136 -12.01 12.12 16.69
N LYS A 137 -11.72 13.42 16.80
CA LYS A 137 -12.40 14.47 16.04
C LYS A 137 -12.07 14.41 14.54
N ILE A 138 -10.82 14.08 14.19
CA ILE A 138 -10.36 14.09 12.80
C ILE A 138 -10.48 12.70 12.18
N TRP A 139 -9.98 11.65 12.87
CA TRP A 139 -9.85 10.33 12.26
C TRP A 139 -10.97 9.35 12.58
N CYS A 140 -11.71 9.58 13.66
CA CYS A 140 -12.75 8.65 14.10
C CYS A 140 -14.17 9.20 13.91
N GLY A 141 -14.35 10.24 13.10
CA GLY A 141 -15.66 10.87 12.85
C GLY A 141 -16.35 11.38 14.12
N GLY A 142 -15.57 11.77 15.12
CA GLY A 142 -16.07 12.21 16.42
C GLY A 142 -16.37 11.08 17.43
N ASN A 143 -16.23 9.83 17.02
CA ASN A 143 -16.48 8.68 17.90
C ASN A 143 -15.37 8.52 18.93
N LEU A 144 -15.74 8.53 20.20
CA LEU A 144 -14.79 8.31 21.30
C LEU A 144 -14.46 6.82 21.41
N ILE A 145 -13.22 6.54 21.78
CA ILE A 145 -12.76 5.18 22.07
C ILE A 145 -13.48 4.62 23.30
N SER A 146 -13.94 3.38 23.23
CA SER A 146 -14.61 2.73 24.34
C SER A 146 -13.65 2.26 25.42
N ALA A 147 -14.11 2.11 26.65
CA ALA A 147 -13.34 1.54 27.77
C ALA A 147 -12.77 0.16 27.43
N ARG A 148 -13.50 -0.66 26.67
CA ARG A 148 -13.03 -1.97 26.18
C ARG A 148 -11.81 -1.83 25.27
N GLN A 149 -11.85 -0.91 24.30
CA GLN A 149 -10.73 -0.67 23.37
C GLN A 149 -9.51 -0.10 24.12
N LEU A 150 -9.73 0.81 25.08
CA LEU A 150 -8.66 1.33 25.93
C LEU A 150 -7.98 0.22 26.72
N ASN A 151 -8.76 -0.70 27.31
CA ASN A 151 -8.21 -1.86 28.00
C ASN A 151 -7.46 -2.81 27.05
N GLN A 152 -7.93 -2.99 25.83
CA GLN A 152 -7.20 -3.77 24.82
C GLN A 152 -5.87 -3.13 24.42
N MET A 153 -5.75 -1.81 24.44
CA MET A 153 -4.53 -1.10 24.08
C MET A 153 -3.54 -1.00 25.25
N TYR A 154 -4.02 -0.61 26.42
CA TYR A 154 -3.18 -0.26 27.56
C TYR A 154 -3.26 -1.25 28.74
N GLY A 155 -4.37 -2.02 28.86
CA GLY A 155 -4.62 -2.92 29.96
C GLY A 155 -3.75 -4.18 29.96
N GLU A 156 -3.72 -4.85 31.11
CA GLU A 156 -3.04 -6.14 31.27
C GLU A 156 -3.62 -7.18 30.32
N GLY A 157 -2.74 -7.90 29.60
CA GLY A 157 -3.12 -8.88 28.57
C GLY A 157 -3.57 -8.26 27.23
N GLY A 158 -3.52 -6.94 27.11
CA GLY A 158 -3.73 -6.22 25.85
C GLY A 158 -2.47 -6.05 25.02
N LEU A 159 -2.42 -5.00 24.20
CA LEU A 159 -1.25 -4.70 23.34
C LEU A 159 -0.05 -4.18 24.12
N GLY A 160 -0.23 -3.77 25.38
CA GLY A 160 0.84 -3.28 26.22
C GLY A 160 1.40 -1.93 25.78
N TYR A 161 0.58 -1.05 25.21
CA TYR A 161 1.01 0.30 24.86
C TYR A 161 1.39 1.08 26.12
N SER A 162 2.53 1.74 26.04
CA SER A 162 3.11 2.53 27.15
C SER A 162 3.25 4.01 26.81
N ILE A 163 2.80 4.42 25.61
CA ILE A 163 2.81 5.82 25.17
C ILE A 163 1.47 6.15 24.51
N LEU A 164 0.90 7.31 24.87
CA LEU A 164 -0.25 7.91 24.20
C LEU A 164 0.12 9.32 23.74
N ARG A 165 -0.08 9.59 22.44
CA ARG A 165 -0.01 10.94 21.87
C ARG A 165 -1.40 11.51 21.67
N LEU A 166 -1.62 12.73 22.12
CA LEU A 166 -2.86 13.48 21.98
C LEU A 166 -2.69 14.63 20.99
N MET A 167 -3.80 15.08 20.42
CA MET A 167 -3.85 16.32 19.65
C MET A 167 -4.22 17.50 20.58
N VAL A 168 -3.49 18.61 20.48
CA VAL A 168 -3.97 19.88 21.02
C VAL A 168 -4.89 20.51 19.97
N TYR A 169 -6.19 20.43 20.19
CA TYR A 169 -7.16 21.03 19.28
C TYR A 169 -7.09 22.57 19.36
N PRO A 170 -7.24 23.27 18.21
CA PRO A 170 -7.29 24.73 18.18
C PRO A 170 -8.41 25.31 19.03
N ASN A 171 -9.56 24.64 19.09
CA ASN A 171 -10.71 25.04 19.88
C ASN A 171 -10.68 24.39 21.27
N GLU A 172 -10.68 25.19 22.31
CA GLU A 172 -10.64 24.73 23.71
C GLU A 172 -11.86 23.86 24.09
N SER A 173 -13.01 24.06 23.44
CA SER A 173 -14.21 23.23 23.61
C SER A 173 -14.03 21.77 23.22
N ASP A 174 -13.03 21.47 22.41
CA ASP A 174 -12.74 20.11 21.92
C ASP A 174 -11.78 19.34 22.82
N TRP A 175 -11.09 20.02 23.74
CA TRP A 175 -10.06 19.40 24.60
C TRP A 175 -10.58 18.26 25.47
N ASN A 176 -11.85 18.31 25.85
CA ASN A 176 -12.45 17.24 26.65
C ASN A 176 -12.55 15.89 25.96
N ALA A 177 -12.43 15.85 24.62
CA ALA A 177 -12.56 14.62 23.84
C ALA A 177 -11.48 13.57 24.17
N ASP A 178 -10.31 14.00 24.64
CA ASP A 178 -9.16 13.13 24.87
C ASP A 178 -8.96 12.75 26.34
N VAL A 179 -9.67 13.42 27.28
CA VAL A 179 -9.43 13.28 28.73
C VAL A 179 -9.58 11.84 29.21
N GLU A 180 -10.67 11.17 28.87
CA GLU A 180 -10.92 9.81 29.37
C GLU A 180 -9.92 8.80 28.80
N ALA A 181 -9.51 8.96 27.55
CA ALA A 181 -8.49 8.12 26.94
C ALA A 181 -7.12 8.33 27.62
N ALA A 182 -6.76 9.57 27.90
CA ALA A 182 -5.52 9.92 28.59
C ALA A 182 -5.47 9.36 30.00
N LYS A 183 -6.56 9.52 30.78
CA LYS A 183 -6.69 8.96 32.14
C LYS A 183 -6.55 7.45 32.16
N ALA A 184 -7.23 6.76 31.23
CA ALA A 184 -7.17 5.31 31.14
C ALA A 184 -5.76 4.83 30.75
N ALA A 185 -5.07 5.51 29.85
CA ALA A 185 -3.69 5.19 29.49
C ALA A 185 -2.75 5.36 30.69
N GLN A 186 -2.84 6.50 31.39
CA GLN A 186 -2.01 6.77 32.58
C GLN A 186 -2.29 5.82 33.72
N ALA A 187 -3.54 5.42 33.95
CA ALA A 187 -3.90 4.43 34.96
C ALA A 187 -3.24 3.07 34.72
N ASN A 188 -2.87 2.76 33.46
CA ASN A 188 -2.12 1.58 33.08
C ASN A 188 -0.59 1.84 32.92
N GLY A 189 -0.09 2.97 33.40
CA GLY A 189 1.34 3.29 33.43
C GLY A 189 1.88 3.90 32.12
N ALA A 190 1.03 4.25 31.15
CA ALA A 190 1.48 4.89 29.94
C ALA A 190 1.83 6.36 30.18
N ILE A 191 2.87 6.85 29.53
CA ILE A 191 3.16 8.27 29.42
C ILE A 191 2.26 8.92 28.39
N VAL A 192 1.80 10.13 28.67
CA VAL A 192 0.93 10.91 27.77
C VAL A 192 1.66 12.17 27.34
N PHE A 193 1.75 12.43 26.05
CA PHE A 193 2.24 13.68 25.51
C PHE A 193 1.29 14.25 24.47
N ALA A 194 1.39 15.54 24.18
CA ALA A 194 0.50 16.21 23.26
C ALA A 194 1.24 16.99 22.17
N CYS A 195 0.58 17.17 21.05
CA CYS A 195 1.11 17.86 19.89
C CYS A 195 -0.01 18.61 19.17
N PRO A 196 0.08 19.94 18.97
CA PRO A 196 -0.86 20.67 18.12
C PRO A 196 -0.59 20.37 16.64
N TRP A 197 -1.66 20.27 15.86
CA TRP A 197 -1.61 20.07 14.40
C TRP A 197 -2.06 21.31 13.64
N ASP A 198 -2.55 22.29 14.35
CA ASP A 198 -3.00 23.57 13.83
C ASP A 198 -3.02 24.62 14.95
N CYS A 199 -2.96 25.89 14.62
CA CYS A 199 -3.17 26.98 15.57
C CYS A 199 -4.59 27.54 15.45
N THR A 200 -5.01 28.32 16.44
CA THR A 200 -6.33 28.95 16.43
C THR A 200 -6.43 30.00 15.32
N ASP A 201 -7.61 30.11 14.70
CA ASP A 201 -7.85 31.10 13.65
C ASP A 201 -7.59 32.52 14.11
N ALA A 202 -7.92 32.84 15.37
CA ALA A 202 -7.71 34.16 15.96
C ALA A 202 -6.23 34.56 16.01
N LEU A 203 -5.31 33.59 16.08
CA LEU A 203 -3.87 33.84 16.18
C LEU A 203 -3.16 33.75 14.82
N SER A 204 -3.87 33.37 13.76
CA SER A 204 -3.31 33.08 12.46
C SER A 204 -3.65 34.13 11.39
N GLU A 205 -2.98 34.02 10.29
CA GLU A 205 -3.23 34.73 9.04
C GLU A 205 -3.08 33.77 7.85
N GLN A 206 -3.59 34.17 6.70
CA GLN A 206 -3.36 33.43 5.43
C GLN A 206 -2.17 34.04 4.72
N ILE A 207 -1.18 33.24 4.41
CA ILE A 207 -0.03 33.65 3.59
C ILE A 207 0.06 32.79 2.34
N LYS A 208 0.74 33.28 1.28
CA LYS A 208 1.01 32.49 0.09
C LYS A 208 2.41 31.90 0.14
N VAL A 209 2.48 30.56 0.08
CA VAL A 209 3.72 29.81 -0.04
C VAL A 209 3.64 28.96 -1.32
N ASN A 210 4.59 29.15 -2.24
CA ASN A 210 4.62 28.43 -3.51
C ASN A 210 3.28 28.50 -4.30
N GLY A 211 2.60 29.66 -4.22
CA GLY A 211 1.33 29.91 -4.92
C GLY A 211 0.08 29.33 -4.23
N LYS A 212 0.22 28.65 -3.12
CA LYS A 212 -0.89 28.12 -2.30
C LYS A 212 -1.12 29.02 -1.08
N GLU A 213 -2.38 29.22 -0.73
CA GLU A 213 -2.73 29.85 0.55
C GLU A 213 -2.59 28.81 1.67
N VAL A 214 -1.84 29.20 2.71
CA VAL A 214 -1.60 28.37 3.89
C VAL A 214 -1.82 29.20 5.13
N LYS A 215 -2.28 28.57 6.19
CA LYS A 215 -2.47 29.17 7.50
C LYS A 215 -1.09 29.37 8.15
N HIS A 216 -0.88 30.49 8.77
CA HIS A 216 0.39 30.86 9.39
C HIS A 216 0.13 31.55 10.74
N LEU A 217 0.85 31.13 11.79
CA LEU A 217 0.80 31.79 13.09
C LEU A 217 1.47 33.17 12.99
N LYS A 218 0.73 34.22 13.32
CA LYS A 218 1.28 35.59 13.32
C LYS A 218 2.40 35.73 14.32
N LYS A 219 3.49 36.36 13.91
CA LYS A 219 4.67 36.53 14.77
C LYS A 219 4.35 37.31 16.08
N GLU A 220 3.49 38.32 16.02
CA GLU A 220 3.04 39.06 17.17
C GLU A 220 2.18 38.23 18.14
N ASN A 221 1.70 37.07 17.73
CA ASN A 221 0.85 36.18 18.52
C ASN A 221 1.61 34.99 19.13
N TYR A 222 2.94 34.93 19.05
CA TYR A 222 3.71 33.81 19.61
C TYR A 222 3.52 33.62 21.11
N GLU A 223 3.45 34.73 21.89
CA GLU A 223 3.16 34.67 23.32
C GLU A 223 1.73 34.17 23.59
N ALA A 224 0.74 34.69 22.85
CA ALA A 224 -0.64 34.23 22.97
C ALA A 224 -0.81 32.76 22.60
N TYR A 225 -0.02 32.27 21.66
CA TYR A 225 0.02 30.84 21.30
C TYR A 225 0.67 29.99 22.40
N ALA A 226 1.76 30.47 23.02
CA ALA A 226 2.36 29.80 24.17
C ALA A 226 1.36 29.73 25.34
N ASP A 227 0.61 30.80 25.59
CA ASP A 227 -0.47 30.83 26.61
C ASP A 227 -1.58 29.82 26.27
N HIS A 228 -1.93 29.61 24.98
CA HIS A 228 -2.88 28.60 24.59
C HIS A 228 -2.39 27.17 24.94
N LEU A 229 -1.11 26.88 24.73
CA LEU A 229 -0.51 25.61 25.13
C LEU A 229 -0.48 25.43 26.65
N ILE A 230 -0.18 26.50 27.39
CA ILE A 230 -0.21 26.52 28.88
C ILE A 230 -1.64 26.26 29.38
N ARG A 231 -2.66 26.90 28.79
CA ARG A 231 -4.06 26.64 29.14
C ARG A 231 -4.45 25.17 28.91
N TYR A 232 -4.00 24.56 27.78
CA TYR A 232 -4.21 23.15 27.54
C TYR A 232 -3.57 22.25 28.60
N ILE A 233 -2.32 22.53 28.97
CA ILE A 233 -1.62 21.78 30.03
C ILE A 233 -2.39 21.86 31.35
N ASN A 234 -2.82 23.07 31.72
CA ASN A 234 -3.59 23.30 32.93
C ASN A 234 -4.96 22.63 32.90
N PHE A 235 -5.64 22.66 31.74
CA PHE A 235 -6.90 21.96 31.53
C PHE A 235 -6.74 20.43 31.73
N MET A 236 -5.74 19.84 31.12
CA MET A 236 -5.46 18.40 31.26
C MET A 236 -5.16 18.05 32.72
N LYS A 237 -4.33 18.85 33.39
CA LYS A 237 -3.98 18.65 34.81
C LYS A 237 -5.21 18.74 35.71
N GLN A 238 -6.09 19.74 35.51
CA GLN A 238 -7.34 19.89 36.25
C GLN A 238 -8.28 18.71 36.06
N ASN A 239 -8.20 18.03 34.92
CA ASN A 239 -8.96 16.84 34.62
C ASN A 239 -8.25 15.53 35.01
N GLY A 240 -7.15 15.58 35.76
CA GLY A 240 -6.42 14.43 36.27
C GLY A 240 -5.48 13.78 35.28
N VAL A 241 -5.02 14.52 34.26
CA VAL A 241 -4.05 14.05 33.26
C VAL A 241 -2.75 14.84 33.41
N ASP A 242 -1.66 14.17 33.75
CA ASP A 242 -0.32 14.74 33.78
C ASP A 242 0.39 14.52 32.45
N LEU A 243 0.59 15.59 31.68
CA LEU A 243 1.32 15.50 30.41
C LEU A 243 2.82 15.41 30.67
N TYR A 244 3.44 14.37 30.08
CA TYR A 244 4.88 14.17 30.10
C TYR A 244 5.63 15.24 29.29
N ALA A 245 5.07 15.59 28.14
CA ALA A 245 5.64 16.58 27.22
C ALA A 245 4.55 17.19 26.33
N ILE A 246 4.86 18.34 25.75
CA ILE A 246 4.10 18.96 24.68
C ILE A 246 5.07 19.47 23.63
N SER A 247 4.80 19.21 22.34
CA SER A 247 5.52 19.86 21.25
C SER A 247 4.84 21.17 20.86
N VAL A 248 5.57 22.06 20.24
CA VAL A 248 5.02 23.35 19.80
C VAL A 248 4.30 23.26 18.46
N GLN A 249 4.63 22.25 17.65
CA GLN A 249 4.10 22.07 16.29
C GLN A 249 4.26 20.61 15.84
N ASN A 250 3.33 20.14 15.00
CA ASN A 250 3.47 18.89 14.27
C ASN A 250 4.16 19.16 12.92
N GLU A 251 5.10 18.30 12.54
CA GLU A 251 5.72 18.25 11.21
C GLU A 251 6.08 19.64 10.62
N PRO A 252 6.93 20.45 11.28
CA PRO A 252 7.22 21.82 10.85
C PRO A 252 7.89 21.92 9.47
N ASP A 253 8.47 20.83 8.98
CA ASP A 253 9.17 20.78 7.69
C ASP A 253 8.25 20.40 6.51
N MET A 254 6.96 20.17 6.77
CA MET A 254 6.01 19.82 5.72
C MET A 254 5.41 21.06 5.06
N ASP A 255 5.29 21.05 3.73
CA ASP A 255 4.81 22.17 2.89
C ASP A 255 3.41 22.70 3.24
N PHE A 256 2.66 22.03 4.09
CA PHE A 256 1.30 22.41 4.48
C PHE A 256 1.17 22.78 5.97
N THR A 257 2.25 22.79 6.73
CA THR A 257 2.25 23.07 8.18
C THR A 257 2.99 24.37 8.52
N TYR A 258 2.67 25.45 7.82
CA TYR A 258 3.34 26.75 7.98
C TYR A 258 2.77 27.63 9.11
N TRP A 259 1.93 27.09 9.98
CA TRP A 259 1.36 27.84 11.10
C TRP A 259 2.31 27.95 12.29
#